data_71544899957d0e0c066e3da36dd65198
#
_entry.id   71544899957d0e0c066e3da36dd65198
#
_cell.length_a   1.000
_cell.length_b   1.000
_cell.length_c   1.000
_cell.angle_alpha   90.00
_cell.angle_beta   90.00
_cell.angle_gamma   90.00
#
_symmetry.space_group_name_H-M   'P 1'
#
loop_
_entity.id
_entity.type
_entity.pdbx_description
1 polymer ?
#
loop_
_entity_poly.entity_id
_entity_poly.type
_entity_poly.pdbx_seq_one_letter_code
_entity_poly.pdbx_strand_id
1 'polypeptide(L)'
;MSDKKRIVLAGGGTGGHIFPLVAVAEALEQKYEDVEFLYIGTKSQMGDVAQEAMAELNIQTKNIVTGKMRRYFSPQYFLDIFRIPIGIMQSLFYLLKFMPDAVFSKGGYASVPIVIAAWIYHIPVLTHDSDAVPGWANRICGKLSRYVALSYDLSARYFRGNKIVITGNPIRSEMTNGDRARGYERWGFTESRPTVLIVGGSQGAKAINDAVLRSLPELAKISQVLHITGQEHHEESLRLAGEFGFKSGRHRYVAVPFLNRTEMADAYAVADIIVSRSGANSITEMAATKKVAIFVPLARSANNHQYMNAYEIAKIGGAMVLEETNLGGSILTDKVTQLLHDKELRTQLQEKIHAFYHPDAAEKIADGIIKMIDEK
;
A
#
# COMPACT_ATOMS: atom_id res chain seq x y z
N MET A 1 0.32 -15.63 -36.13
CA MET A 1 -0.54 -15.55 -34.94
C MET A 1 0.37 -15.11 -33.81
N SER A 2 0.18 -13.91 -33.26
CA SER A 2 0.92 -13.50 -32.06
C SER A 2 0.58 -14.48 -30.95
N ASP A 3 1.59 -15.15 -30.38
CA ASP A 3 1.37 -16.08 -29.28
C ASP A 3 0.94 -15.26 -28.09
N LYS A 4 -0.29 -15.44 -27.61
CA LYS A 4 -0.87 -14.73 -26.48
C LYS A 4 -0.01 -14.94 -25.25
N LYS A 5 0.56 -13.86 -24.69
CA LYS A 5 1.41 -13.93 -23.50
C LYS A 5 0.56 -14.16 -22.26
N ARG A 6 0.81 -15.24 -21.52
CA ARG A 6 0.07 -15.62 -20.32
C ARG A 6 0.86 -15.30 -19.06
N ILE A 7 0.31 -14.45 -18.20
CA ILE A 7 0.98 -13.96 -17.01
C ILE A 7 0.15 -14.28 -15.77
N VAL A 8 0.78 -14.92 -14.78
CA VAL A 8 0.17 -15.10 -13.46
C VAL A 8 0.53 -13.95 -12.56
N LEU A 9 -0.49 -13.35 -11.95
CA LEU A 9 -0.38 -12.32 -10.92
C LEU A 9 -0.49 -13.00 -9.54
N ALA A 10 0.58 -12.98 -8.75
CA ALA A 10 0.66 -13.65 -7.46
C ALA A 10 0.75 -12.65 -6.31
N GLY A 11 -0.19 -12.71 -5.38
CA GLY A 11 -0.22 -11.82 -4.22
C GLY A 11 -1.41 -12.10 -3.32
N GLY A 12 -1.57 -11.31 -2.28
CA GLY A 12 -2.77 -11.42 -1.44
C GLY A 12 -2.54 -11.06 0.02
N GLY A 13 -3.66 -11.06 0.75
CA GLY A 13 -3.70 -10.78 2.18
C GLY A 13 -4.16 -9.37 2.51
N THR A 14 -3.75 -8.34 1.76
CA THR A 14 -4.15 -6.95 2.00
C THR A 14 -4.17 -6.15 0.69
N GLY A 15 -4.87 -5.01 0.66
CA GLY A 15 -4.86 -4.07 -0.47
C GLY A 15 -3.45 -3.61 -0.87
N GLY A 16 -2.51 -3.59 0.08
CA GLY A 16 -1.10 -3.28 -0.17
C GLY A 16 -0.40 -4.20 -1.18
N HIS A 17 -0.88 -5.43 -1.33
CA HIS A 17 -0.37 -6.37 -2.34
C HIS A 17 -1.21 -6.40 -3.62
N ILE A 18 -2.49 -6.03 -3.54
CA ILE A 18 -3.42 -6.13 -4.66
C ILE A 18 -3.28 -4.95 -5.62
N PHE A 19 -3.29 -3.72 -5.10
CA PHE A 19 -3.27 -2.53 -5.95
C PHE A 19 -2.04 -2.41 -6.85
N PRO A 20 -0.82 -2.76 -6.40
CA PRO A 20 0.33 -2.81 -7.29
C PRO A 20 0.23 -3.88 -8.40
N LEU A 21 -0.47 -5.01 -8.16
CA LEU A 21 -0.74 -6.00 -9.21
C LEU A 21 -1.66 -5.43 -10.28
N VAL A 22 -2.71 -4.71 -9.85
CA VAL A 22 -3.63 -4.00 -10.76
C VAL A 22 -2.88 -2.99 -11.63
N ALA A 23 -2.08 -2.12 -11.01
CA ALA A 23 -1.31 -1.10 -11.75
C ALA A 23 -0.35 -1.71 -12.80
N VAL A 24 0.28 -2.84 -12.49
CA VAL A 24 1.15 -3.55 -13.45
C VAL A 24 0.35 -4.24 -14.53
N ALA A 25 -0.81 -4.83 -14.21
CA ALA A 25 -1.70 -5.43 -15.21
C ALA A 25 -2.21 -4.37 -16.20
N GLU A 26 -2.68 -3.22 -15.71
CA GLU A 26 -3.08 -2.08 -16.54
C GLU A 26 -1.95 -1.60 -17.46
N ALA A 27 -0.72 -1.48 -16.95
CA ALA A 27 0.45 -1.09 -17.74
C ALA A 27 0.79 -2.13 -18.82
N LEU A 28 0.62 -3.43 -18.54
CA LEU A 28 0.81 -4.50 -19.51
C LEU A 28 -0.26 -4.46 -20.59
N GLU A 29 -1.54 -4.29 -20.26
CA GLU A 29 -2.64 -4.20 -21.23
C GLU A 29 -2.53 -2.97 -22.14
N GLN A 30 -2.08 -1.83 -21.59
CA GLN A 30 -1.89 -0.61 -22.37
C GLN A 30 -0.74 -0.69 -23.38
N LYS A 31 0.30 -1.44 -23.05
CA LYS A 31 1.56 -1.45 -23.80
C LYS A 31 1.72 -2.65 -24.73
N TYR A 32 1.09 -3.77 -24.41
CA TYR A 32 1.26 -5.02 -25.12
C TYR A 32 -0.09 -5.60 -25.55
N GLU A 33 -0.20 -5.92 -26.85
CA GLU A 33 -1.35 -6.62 -27.39
C GLU A 33 -1.32 -8.11 -26.97
N ASP A 34 -2.49 -8.74 -26.86
CA ASP A 34 -2.64 -10.18 -26.58
C ASP A 34 -2.00 -10.67 -25.26
N VAL A 35 -2.24 -9.97 -24.15
CA VAL A 35 -1.89 -10.46 -22.80
C VAL A 35 -3.09 -11.12 -22.14
N GLU A 36 -2.87 -12.24 -21.48
CA GLU A 36 -3.88 -12.94 -20.67
C GLU A 36 -3.40 -13.09 -19.22
N PHE A 37 -4.27 -12.76 -18.28
CA PHE A 37 -3.93 -12.81 -16.86
C PHE A 37 -4.70 -13.89 -16.11
N LEU A 38 -4.03 -14.46 -15.11
CA LEU A 38 -4.65 -15.23 -14.06
C LEU A 38 -4.16 -14.73 -12.70
N TYR A 39 -5.07 -14.26 -11.85
CA TYR A 39 -4.71 -13.97 -10.48
C TYR A 39 -4.78 -15.23 -9.61
N ILE A 40 -3.72 -15.50 -8.86
CA ILE A 40 -3.69 -16.55 -7.84
C ILE A 40 -3.32 -15.94 -6.50
N GLY A 41 -4.16 -16.16 -5.48
CA GLY A 41 -3.94 -15.59 -4.15
C GLY A 41 -4.71 -16.34 -3.06
N THR A 42 -4.93 -15.67 -1.94
CA THR A 42 -5.73 -16.21 -0.83
C THR A 42 -6.98 -15.37 -0.63
N LYS A 43 -8.05 -16.00 -0.12
CA LYS A 43 -9.20 -15.23 0.36
C LYS A 43 -8.75 -14.25 1.45
N SER A 44 -9.10 -12.98 1.27
CA SER A 44 -8.88 -11.95 2.28
C SER A 44 -9.86 -12.12 3.44
N GLN A 45 -9.42 -11.79 4.67
CA GLN A 45 -10.32 -11.68 5.82
C GLN A 45 -11.15 -10.39 5.79
N MET A 46 -10.80 -9.45 4.92
CA MET A 46 -11.43 -8.11 4.79
C MET A 46 -12.36 -7.99 3.57
N GLY A 47 -13.05 -9.06 3.20
CA GLY A 47 -13.88 -9.09 1.99
C GLY A 47 -13.06 -9.40 0.72
N ASP A 48 -13.75 -9.43 -0.42
CA ASP A 48 -13.16 -9.85 -1.69
C ASP A 48 -12.46 -8.71 -2.46
N VAL A 49 -11.71 -7.81 -1.75
CA VAL A 49 -10.99 -6.68 -2.38
C VAL A 49 -10.13 -7.12 -3.58
N ALA A 50 -9.51 -8.31 -3.48
CA ALA A 50 -8.75 -8.85 -4.59
C ALA A 50 -9.67 -9.27 -5.74
N GLN A 51 -10.80 -9.91 -5.43
CA GLN A 51 -11.76 -10.37 -6.43
C GLN A 51 -12.43 -9.19 -7.13
N GLU A 52 -12.83 -8.16 -6.38
CA GLU A 52 -13.42 -6.94 -6.94
C GLU A 52 -12.40 -6.21 -7.85
N ALA A 53 -11.18 -5.98 -7.37
CA ALA A 53 -10.14 -5.30 -8.13
C ALA A 53 -9.72 -6.05 -9.41
N MET A 54 -9.70 -7.39 -9.37
CA MET A 54 -9.40 -8.21 -10.56
C MET A 54 -10.59 -8.31 -11.50
N ALA A 55 -11.83 -8.30 -10.98
CA ALA A 55 -13.04 -8.33 -11.81
C ALA A 55 -13.19 -7.03 -12.64
N GLU A 56 -12.78 -5.88 -12.13
CA GLU A 56 -12.75 -4.62 -12.89
C GLU A 56 -11.90 -4.71 -14.15
N LEU A 57 -10.84 -5.54 -14.14
CA LEU A 57 -9.98 -5.83 -15.29
C LEU A 57 -10.36 -7.13 -16.01
N ASN A 58 -11.49 -7.75 -15.72
CA ASN A 58 -11.90 -9.06 -16.26
C ASN A 58 -10.87 -10.18 -16.02
N ILE A 59 -10.03 -10.09 -14.99
CA ILE A 59 -9.00 -11.07 -14.65
C ILE A 59 -9.60 -12.23 -13.85
N GLN A 60 -9.42 -13.45 -14.35
CA GLN A 60 -9.86 -14.65 -13.63
C GLN A 60 -9.10 -14.82 -12.31
N THR A 61 -9.83 -15.10 -11.23
CA THR A 61 -9.28 -15.27 -9.90
C THR A 61 -9.32 -16.71 -9.43
N LYS A 62 -8.21 -17.22 -8.87
CA LYS A 62 -8.11 -18.51 -8.18
C LYS A 62 -7.59 -18.33 -6.78
N ASN A 63 -8.24 -19.00 -5.82
CA ASN A 63 -7.82 -18.99 -4.44
C ASN A 63 -7.09 -20.28 -4.09
N ILE A 64 -5.99 -20.15 -3.35
CA ILE A 64 -5.23 -21.26 -2.80
C ILE A 64 -5.22 -21.23 -1.26
N VAL A 65 -5.04 -22.36 -0.67
CA VAL A 65 -4.80 -22.49 0.76
C VAL A 65 -3.35 -22.09 1.05
N THR A 66 -3.14 -21.24 2.06
CA THR A 66 -1.79 -20.80 2.44
C THR A 66 -1.65 -20.82 3.97
N GLY A 67 -0.45 -21.12 4.43
CA GLY A 67 -0.08 -20.98 5.84
C GLY A 67 0.50 -19.59 6.13
N LYS A 68 0.10 -18.97 7.23
CA LYS A 68 0.74 -17.75 7.72
C LYS A 68 1.93 -18.16 8.60
N MET A 69 3.15 -17.73 8.27
CA MET A 69 4.29 -17.86 9.19
C MET A 69 4.08 -16.91 10.38
N ARG A 70 3.50 -17.47 11.46
CA ARG A 70 3.25 -16.72 12.69
C ARG A 70 4.54 -16.63 13.51
N ARG A 71 4.75 -15.49 14.17
CA ARG A 71 5.96 -15.23 14.99
C ARG A 71 5.82 -15.67 16.44
N TYR A 72 4.65 -16.13 16.84
CA TYR A 72 4.34 -16.61 18.18
C TYR A 72 3.87 -18.05 18.11
N PHE A 73 4.21 -18.80 19.13
CA PHE A 73 3.78 -20.19 19.26
C PHE A 73 2.25 -20.24 19.38
N SER A 74 1.61 -20.87 18.43
CA SER A 74 0.16 -21.03 18.38
C SER A 74 -0.15 -22.45 17.87
N PRO A 75 -1.18 -23.15 18.39
CA PRO A 75 -1.61 -24.43 17.83
C PRO A 75 -1.90 -24.38 16.33
N GLN A 76 -2.34 -23.21 15.83
CA GLN A 76 -2.57 -22.96 14.41
C GLN A 76 -1.27 -22.98 13.57
N TYR A 77 -0.09 -22.84 14.19
CA TYR A 77 1.21 -22.95 13.51
C TYR A 77 1.39 -24.33 12.88
N PHE A 78 1.00 -25.39 13.60
CA PHE A 78 1.06 -26.75 13.07
C PHE A 78 0.13 -26.93 11.86
N LEU A 79 -1.08 -26.37 11.92
CA LEU A 79 -2.00 -26.42 10.80
C LEU A 79 -1.47 -25.62 9.58
N ASP A 80 -0.81 -24.50 9.85
CA ASP A 80 -0.23 -23.66 8.79
C ASP A 80 0.92 -24.37 8.05
N ILE A 81 1.71 -25.22 8.74
CA ILE A 81 2.76 -26.05 8.12
C ILE A 81 2.14 -27.02 7.08
N PHE A 82 1.03 -27.67 7.42
CA PHE A 82 0.35 -28.59 6.48
C PHE A 82 -0.37 -27.87 5.35
N ARG A 83 -0.77 -26.61 5.53
CA ARG A 83 -1.40 -25.79 4.49
C ARG A 83 -0.44 -25.39 3.37
N ILE A 84 0.85 -25.22 3.67
CA ILE A 84 1.86 -24.84 2.66
C ILE A 84 1.98 -25.87 1.53
N PRO A 85 2.19 -27.18 1.81
CA PRO A 85 2.20 -28.23 0.77
C PRO A 85 0.91 -28.28 -0.05
N ILE A 86 -0.26 -28.14 0.60
CA ILE A 86 -1.54 -28.08 -0.12
C ILE A 86 -1.59 -26.91 -1.08
N GLY A 87 -1.17 -25.72 -0.63
CA GLY A 87 -1.10 -24.53 -1.47
C GLY A 87 -0.13 -24.69 -2.65
N ILE A 88 1.00 -25.38 -2.46
CA ILE A 88 1.94 -25.69 -3.54
C ILE A 88 1.28 -26.64 -4.56
N MET A 89 0.61 -27.68 -4.11
CA MET A 89 -0.10 -28.61 -5.00
C MET A 89 -1.21 -27.93 -5.82
N GLN A 90 -1.99 -27.06 -5.17
CA GLN A 90 -2.99 -26.23 -5.85
C GLN A 90 -2.35 -25.29 -6.88
N SER A 91 -1.23 -24.66 -6.51
CA SER A 91 -0.48 -23.77 -7.42
C SER A 91 0.07 -24.53 -8.62
N LEU A 92 0.66 -25.73 -8.41
CA LEU A 92 1.11 -26.60 -9.50
C LEU A 92 -0.03 -26.95 -10.46
N PHE A 93 -1.20 -27.30 -9.93
CA PHE A 93 -2.38 -27.59 -10.75
C PHE A 93 -2.84 -26.39 -11.59
N TYR A 94 -2.93 -25.20 -10.96
CA TYR A 94 -3.36 -24.00 -11.69
C TYR A 94 -2.33 -23.54 -12.72
N LEU A 95 -1.03 -23.59 -12.40
CA LEU A 95 0.03 -23.25 -13.33
C LEU A 95 0.07 -24.22 -14.51
N LEU A 96 -0.10 -25.53 -14.28
CA LEU A 96 -0.18 -26.53 -15.34
C LEU A 96 -1.37 -26.30 -16.27
N LYS A 97 -2.54 -25.94 -15.71
CA LYS A 97 -3.75 -25.68 -16.49
C LYS A 97 -3.68 -24.38 -17.29
N PHE A 98 -3.08 -23.34 -16.74
CA PHE A 98 -2.98 -22.03 -17.37
C PHE A 98 -1.76 -21.92 -18.30
N MET A 99 -0.69 -22.67 -18.01
CA MET A 99 0.60 -22.64 -18.72
C MET A 99 1.14 -21.23 -18.92
N PRO A 100 1.46 -20.50 -17.86
CA PRO A 100 1.91 -19.12 -17.96
C PRO A 100 3.34 -19.03 -18.50
N ASP A 101 3.62 -17.93 -19.20
CA ASP A 101 4.95 -17.59 -19.68
C ASP A 101 5.80 -16.96 -18.58
N ALA A 102 5.16 -16.26 -17.65
CA ALA A 102 5.80 -15.64 -16.50
C ALA A 102 4.88 -15.54 -15.29
N VAL A 103 5.49 -15.35 -14.11
CA VAL A 103 4.79 -15.03 -12.87
C VAL A 103 5.28 -13.68 -12.35
N PHE A 104 4.36 -12.75 -12.11
CA PHE A 104 4.61 -11.54 -11.34
C PHE A 104 4.15 -11.72 -9.91
N SER A 105 5.08 -11.67 -8.96
CA SER A 105 4.84 -11.82 -7.53
C SER A 105 4.98 -10.49 -6.80
N LYS A 106 3.87 -10.01 -6.21
CA LYS A 106 3.92 -8.85 -5.29
C LYS A 106 4.37 -9.26 -3.89
N GLY A 107 4.62 -10.54 -3.69
CA GLY A 107 5.08 -11.07 -2.42
C GLY A 107 3.95 -11.31 -1.41
N GLY A 108 4.32 -11.30 -0.14
CA GLY A 108 3.46 -11.76 0.93
C GLY A 108 3.39 -13.29 1.01
N TYR A 109 2.83 -13.79 2.12
CA TYR A 109 2.77 -15.24 2.38
C TYR A 109 1.96 -16.03 1.32
N ALA A 110 1.03 -15.36 0.65
CA ALA A 110 0.20 -15.96 -0.40
C ALA A 110 0.98 -16.29 -1.67
N SER A 111 2.03 -15.51 -1.97
CA SER A 111 2.85 -15.73 -3.17
C SER A 111 3.84 -16.89 -3.04
N VAL A 112 4.23 -17.28 -1.83
CA VAL A 112 5.28 -18.29 -1.62
C VAL A 112 4.95 -19.63 -2.29
N PRO A 113 3.76 -20.25 -2.11
CA PRO A 113 3.42 -21.50 -2.80
C PRO A 113 3.44 -21.38 -4.32
N ILE A 114 3.00 -20.23 -4.85
CA ILE A 114 2.92 -19.96 -6.29
C ILE A 114 4.33 -19.85 -6.89
N VAL A 115 5.20 -19.10 -6.22
CA VAL A 115 6.60 -18.91 -6.66
C VAL A 115 7.38 -20.23 -6.59
N ILE A 116 7.15 -21.07 -5.57
CA ILE A 116 7.75 -22.40 -5.47
C ILE A 116 7.26 -23.29 -6.64
N ALA A 117 5.95 -23.28 -6.93
CA ALA A 117 5.39 -24.05 -8.04
C ALA A 117 5.91 -23.56 -9.40
N ALA A 118 6.04 -22.25 -9.59
CA ALA A 118 6.65 -21.67 -10.79
C ALA A 118 8.11 -22.10 -10.96
N TRP A 119 8.88 -22.08 -9.86
CA TRP A 119 10.26 -22.55 -9.85
C TRP A 119 10.38 -24.04 -10.23
N ILE A 120 9.48 -24.90 -9.73
CA ILE A 120 9.45 -26.33 -10.09
C ILE A 120 9.20 -26.51 -11.61
N TYR A 121 8.33 -25.71 -12.21
CA TYR A 121 8.04 -25.75 -13.65
C TYR A 121 9.01 -24.91 -14.50
N HIS A 122 10.05 -24.32 -13.92
CA HIS A 122 11.01 -23.43 -14.60
C HIS A 122 10.34 -22.22 -15.24
N ILE A 123 9.17 -21.80 -14.75
CA ILE A 123 8.49 -20.59 -15.19
C ILE A 123 9.21 -19.39 -14.54
N PRO A 124 9.67 -18.42 -15.35
CA PRO A 124 10.39 -17.27 -14.80
C PRO A 124 9.50 -16.41 -13.91
N VAL A 125 10.07 -15.93 -12.80
CA VAL A 125 9.39 -15.11 -11.80
C VAL A 125 10.06 -13.76 -11.68
N LEU A 126 9.28 -12.68 -11.66
CA LEU A 126 9.67 -11.37 -11.19
C LEU A 126 8.98 -11.11 -9.86
N THR A 127 9.73 -10.87 -8.81
CA THR A 127 9.19 -10.49 -7.48
C THR A 127 9.41 -9.00 -7.25
N HIS A 128 8.36 -8.30 -6.78
CA HIS A 128 8.46 -6.91 -6.35
C HIS A 128 8.36 -6.80 -4.82
N ASP A 129 9.24 -6.00 -4.21
CA ASP A 129 9.17 -5.60 -2.82
C ASP A 129 9.02 -4.09 -2.68
N SER A 130 8.03 -3.66 -1.90
CA SER A 130 7.72 -2.24 -1.71
C SER A 130 8.28 -1.65 -0.42
N ASP A 131 8.81 -2.45 0.50
CA ASP A 131 9.26 -1.98 1.81
C ASP A 131 10.79 -1.81 1.86
N ALA A 132 11.26 -0.89 2.70
CA ALA A 132 12.69 -0.70 2.95
C ALA A 132 13.36 -1.94 3.58
N VAL A 133 12.56 -2.75 4.30
CA VAL A 133 12.98 -4.04 4.87
C VAL A 133 12.02 -5.12 4.41
N PRO A 134 12.45 -6.01 3.49
CA PRO A 134 11.60 -7.06 2.95
C PRO A 134 11.19 -8.08 4.00
N GLY A 135 9.95 -8.53 3.91
CA GLY A 135 9.43 -9.62 4.72
C GLY A 135 10.08 -10.96 4.36
N TRP A 136 9.98 -11.94 5.27
CA TRP A 136 10.52 -13.30 5.04
C TRP A 136 9.97 -13.94 3.77
N ALA A 137 8.66 -13.78 3.50
CA ALA A 137 8.04 -14.31 2.29
C ALA A 137 8.68 -13.73 1.03
N ASN A 138 8.92 -12.41 0.99
CA ASN A 138 9.54 -11.74 -0.16
C ASN A 138 11.01 -12.16 -0.32
N ARG A 139 11.74 -12.40 0.77
CA ARG A 139 13.10 -12.94 0.69
C ARG A 139 13.14 -14.35 0.11
N ILE A 140 12.15 -15.20 0.44
CA ILE A 140 12.01 -16.54 -0.15
C ILE A 140 11.65 -16.42 -1.64
N CYS A 141 10.61 -15.64 -1.97
CA CYS A 141 10.21 -15.42 -3.36
C CYS A 141 11.38 -14.86 -4.18
N GLY A 142 12.08 -13.84 -3.68
CA GLY A 142 13.22 -13.24 -4.36
C GLY A 142 14.34 -14.23 -4.65
N LYS A 143 14.65 -15.17 -3.75
CA LYS A 143 15.67 -16.22 -4.00
C LYS A 143 15.33 -17.13 -5.18
N LEU A 144 14.04 -17.36 -5.43
CA LEU A 144 13.53 -18.22 -6.50
C LEU A 144 13.17 -17.44 -7.77
N SER A 145 13.26 -16.11 -7.73
CA SER A 145 12.93 -15.23 -8.84
C SER A 145 14.13 -14.97 -9.75
N ARG A 146 13.86 -14.78 -11.04
CA ARG A 146 14.86 -14.36 -12.03
C ARG A 146 15.23 -12.90 -11.86
N TYR A 147 14.24 -12.05 -11.56
CA TYR A 147 14.38 -10.62 -11.30
C TYR A 147 13.72 -10.22 -9.99
N VAL A 148 14.29 -9.22 -9.32
CA VAL A 148 13.71 -8.59 -8.14
C VAL A 148 13.61 -7.09 -8.37
N ALA A 149 12.38 -6.59 -8.40
CA ALA A 149 12.07 -5.17 -8.47
C ALA A 149 11.87 -4.60 -7.07
N LEU A 150 12.45 -3.44 -6.79
CA LEU A 150 12.48 -2.86 -5.45
C LEU A 150 12.03 -1.40 -5.48
N SER A 151 11.41 -0.96 -4.38
CA SER A 151 11.05 0.45 -4.18
C SER A 151 12.14 1.24 -3.43
N TYR A 152 12.95 0.58 -2.62
CA TYR A 152 14.02 1.20 -1.84
C TYR A 152 15.37 0.58 -2.17
N ASP A 153 16.39 1.40 -2.41
CA ASP A 153 17.78 0.95 -2.57
C ASP A 153 18.26 0.13 -1.36
N LEU A 154 17.83 0.54 -0.15
CA LEU A 154 18.18 -0.12 1.09
C LEU A 154 17.80 -1.59 1.10
N SER A 155 16.72 -1.98 0.42
CA SER A 155 16.23 -3.36 0.39
C SER A 155 17.10 -4.28 -0.47
N ALA A 156 17.91 -3.76 -1.38
CA ALA A 156 18.78 -4.55 -2.27
C ALA A 156 19.75 -5.48 -1.51
N ARG A 157 20.22 -5.06 -0.34
CA ARG A 157 21.13 -5.86 0.51
C ARG A 157 20.58 -7.22 0.98
N TYR A 158 19.27 -7.39 0.91
CA TYR A 158 18.58 -8.63 1.32
C TYR A 158 18.43 -9.65 0.19
N PHE A 159 18.73 -9.25 -1.04
CA PHE A 159 18.61 -10.09 -2.24
C PHE A 159 19.98 -10.26 -2.88
N ARG A 160 20.51 -11.50 -2.85
CA ARG A 160 21.83 -11.82 -3.41
C ARG A 160 21.66 -12.73 -4.61
N GLY A 161 22.52 -12.55 -5.62
CA GLY A 161 22.57 -13.40 -6.81
C GLY A 161 21.49 -13.15 -7.85
N ASN A 162 20.54 -12.25 -7.60
CA ASN A 162 19.48 -11.89 -8.54
C ASN A 162 19.81 -10.63 -9.32
N LYS A 163 19.19 -10.46 -10.48
CA LYS A 163 19.19 -9.17 -11.17
C LYS A 163 18.20 -8.25 -10.45
N ILE A 164 18.72 -7.28 -9.72
CA ILE A 164 17.95 -6.31 -8.93
C ILE A 164 17.76 -5.04 -9.75
N VAL A 165 16.53 -4.51 -9.76
CA VAL A 165 16.19 -3.25 -10.42
C VAL A 165 15.40 -2.38 -9.44
N ILE A 166 15.81 -1.12 -9.30
CA ILE A 166 15.02 -0.14 -8.53
C ILE A 166 13.97 0.43 -9.48
N THR A 167 12.72 0.05 -9.24
CA THR A 167 11.58 0.47 -10.06
C THR A 167 10.72 1.52 -9.38
N GLY A 168 10.80 1.64 -8.06
CA GLY A 168 9.76 2.29 -7.27
C GLY A 168 8.57 1.36 -7.02
N ASN A 169 7.57 1.85 -6.31
CA ASN A 169 6.35 1.10 -6.02
C ASN A 169 5.23 1.52 -6.98
N PRO A 170 4.67 0.61 -7.78
CA PRO A 170 3.56 0.94 -8.67
C PRO A 170 2.32 1.31 -7.88
N ILE A 171 1.70 2.42 -8.24
CA ILE A 171 0.41 2.87 -7.75
C ILE A 171 -0.55 3.05 -8.91
N ARG A 172 -1.82 3.05 -8.61
CA ARG A 172 -2.86 3.30 -9.61
C ARG A 172 -2.83 4.76 -10.05
N SER A 173 -3.00 5.00 -11.36
CA SER A 173 -2.96 6.34 -11.96
C SER A 173 -4.03 7.28 -11.41
N GLU A 174 -5.18 6.75 -10.99
CA GLU A 174 -6.30 7.55 -10.44
C GLU A 174 -5.94 8.30 -9.16
N MET A 175 -4.94 7.82 -8.40
CA MET A 175 -4.53 8.49 -7.15
C MET A 175 -4.01 9.91 -7.37
N THR A 176 -3.50 10.21 -8.57
CA THR A 176 -3.02 11.53 -8.95
C THR A 176 -4.09 12.43 -9.58
N ASN A 177 -5.28 11.87 -9.87
CA ASN A 177 -6.37 12.53 -10.61
C ASN A 177 -7.51 13.00 -9.68
N GLY A 178 -7.22 13.27 -8.42
CA GLY A 178 -8.21 13.78 -7.47
C GLY A 178 -8.67 15.19 -7.81
N ASP A 179 -9.95 15.46 -7.59
CA ASP A 179 -10.58 16.75 -7.82
C ASP A 179 -10.78 17.50 -6.49
N ARG A 180 -10.13 18.66 -6.39
CA ARG A 180 -10.16 19.50 -5.19
C ARG A 180 -11.54 20.11 -4.95
N ALA A 181 -12.23 20.55 -6.00
CA ALA A 181 -13.57 21.16 -5.88
C ALA A 181 -14.60 20.10 -5.44
N ARG A 182 -14.59 18.94 -6.08
CA ARG A 182 -15.44 17.81 -5.69
C ARG A 182 -15.17 17.35 -4.25
N GLY A 183 -13.91 17.34 -3.82
CA GLY A 183 -13.55 17.00 -2.44
C GLY A 183 -14.09 18.01 -1.43
N TYR A 184 -13.96 19.30 -1.67
CA TYR A 184 -14.53 20.34 -0.81
C TYR A 184 -16.05 20.25 -0.71
N GLU A 185 -16.73 20.07 -1.84
CA GLU A 185 -18.17 19.89 -1.88
C GLU A 185 -18.62 18.65 -1.10
N ARG A 186 -17.97 17.51 -1.33
CA ARG A 186 -18.28 16.23 -0.69
C ARG A 186 -18.25 16.29 0.85
N TRP A 187 -17.23 16.94 1.40
CA TRP A 187 -17.04 16.98 2.85
C TRP A 187 -17.54 18.29 3.50
N GLY A 188 -18.11 19.19 2.72
CA GLY A 188 -18.57 20.50 3.22
C GLY A 188 -17.43 21.38 3.73
N PHE A 189 -16.24 21.24 3.14
CA PHE A 189 -15.04 22.00 3.47
C PHE A 189 -14.93 23.27 2.62
N THR A 190 -14.03 24.18 3.01
CA THR A 190 -13.80 25.45 2.30
C THR A 190 -12.33 25.57 1.93
N GLU A 191 -12.05 26.22 0.80
CA GLU A 191 -10.67 26.51 0.37
C GLU A 191 -9.94 27.51 1.25
N SER A 192 -10.69 28.35 1.96
CA SER A 192 -10.11 29.39 2.83
C SER A 192 -9.46 28.84 4.09
N ARG A 193 -9.59 27.53 4.33
CA ARG A 193 -9.08 26.88 5.53
C ARG A 193 -8.25 25.65 5.18
N PRO A 194 -7.06 25.48 5.80
CA PRO A 194 -6.23 24.31 5.53
C PRO A 194 -6.92 23.02 5.96
N THR A 195 -6.67 21.95 5.21
CA THR A 195 -7.23 20.61 5.44
C THR A 195 -6.15 19.67 5.95
N VAL A 196 -6.41 19.03 7.10
CA VAL A 196 -5.60 17.93 7.63
C VAL A 196 -6.31 16.62 7.38
N LEU A 197 -5.68 15.74 6.61
CA LEU A 197 -6.17 14.40 6.33
C LEU A 197 -5.50 13.41 7.28
N ILE A 198 -6.30 12.58 7.94
CA ILE A 198 -5.83 11.53 8.86
C ILE A 198 -6.11 10.17 8.26
N VAL A 199 -5.07 9.34 8.10
CA VAL A 199 -5.17 8.01 7.46
C VAL A 199 -4.56 6.93 8.35
N GLY A 200 -5.39 6.13 9.00
CA GLY A 200 -4.96 5.02 9.85
C GLY A 200 -4.53 3.75 9.09
N GLY A 201 -4.72 3.73 7.75
CA GLY A 201 -4.60 2.53 6.92
C GLY A 201 -5.92 1.75 6.84
N SER A 202 -5.93 0.64 6.08
CA SER A 202 -7.17 -0.11 5.75
C SER A 202 -7.93 -0.68 6.96
N GLN A 203 -7.23 -0.94 8.07
CA GLN A 203 -7.83 -1.45 9.32
C GLN A 203 -8.11 -0.34 10.34
N GLY A 204 -7.75 0.90 10.01
CA GLY A 204 -7.69 1.97 10.99
C GLY A 204 -6.46 1.89 11.89
N ALA A 205 -6.27 2.88 12.74
CA ALA A 205 -5.17 2.95 13.69
C ALA A 205 -5.62 3.57 15.01
N LYS A 206 -6.01 2.73 15.97
CA LYS A 206 -6.56 3.21 17.25
C LYS A 206 -5.68 4.28 17.90
N ALA A 207 -4.36 4.10 17.94
CA ALA A 207 -3.44 5.07 18.54
C ALA A 207 -3.47 6.44 17.84
N ILE A 208 -3.57 6.45 16.48
CA ILE A 208 -3.73 7.69 15.70
C ILE A 208 -5.10 8.30 15.98
N ASN A 209 -6.17 7.49 15.91
CA ASN A 209 -7.52 7.95 16.17
C ASN A 209 -7.65 8.60 17.55
N ASP A 210 -7.14 7.93 18.59
CA ASP A 210 -7.16 8.45 19.96
C ASP A 210 -6.37 9.77 20.10
N ALA A 211 -5.21 9.88 19.43
CA ALA A 211 -4.41 11.10 19.46
C ALA A 211 -5.13 12.26 18.74
N VAL A 212 -5.72 11.98 17.57
CA VAL A 212 -6.48 12.98 16.80
C VAL A 212 -7.68 13.47 17.61
N LEU A 213 -8.44 12.57 18.24
CA LEU A 213 -9.62 12.95 19.03
C LEU A 213 -9.26 13.80 20.23
N ARG A 214 -8.19 13.47 20.96
CA ARG A 214 -7.67 14.32 22.05
C ARG A 214 -7.22 15.70 21.56
N SER A 215 -6.66 15.78 20.37
CA SER A 215 -6.15 17.03 19.76
C SER A 215 -7.24 17.79 18.99
N LEU A 216 -8.41 17.18 18.78
CA LEU A 216 -9.45 17.71 17.89
C LEU A 216 -9.92 19.14 18.24
N PRO A 217 -10.14 19.51 19.53
CA PRO A 217 -10.53 20.87 19.88
C PRO A 217 -9.53 21.92 19.39
N GLU A 218 -8.25 21.65 19.46
CA GLU A 218 -7.19 22.56 19.03
C GLU A 218 -6.97 22.51 17.52
N LEU A 219 -6.94 21.32 16.93
CA LEU A 219 -6.82 21.13 15.47
C LEU A 219 -7.96 21.84 14.72
N ALA A 220 -9.18 21.75 15.21
CA ALA A 220 -10.34 22.39 14.59
C ALA A 220 -10.34 23.92 14.68
N LYS A 221 -9.51 24.54 15.54
CA LYS A 221 -9.31 26.00 15.54
C LYS A 221 -8.48 26.44 14.34
N ILE A 222 -7.49 25.65 13.94
CA ILE A 222 -6.48 26.01 12.93
C ILE A 222 -6.72 25.38 11.56
N SER A 223 -7.51 24.30 11.48
CA SER A 223 -7.74 23.53 10.27
C SER A 223 -9.15 22.96 10.19
N GLN A 224 -9.47 22.34 9.08
CA GLN A 224 -10.56 21.37 8.94
C GLN A 224 -9.94 19.98 8.84
N VAL A 225 -10.60 18.95 9.39
CA VAL A 225 -10.02 17.62 9.57
C VAL A 225 -10.89 16.58 8.89
N LEU A 226 -10.32 15.86 7.92
CA LEU A 226 -10.91 14.65 7.34
C LEU A 226 -10.23 13.44 7.99
N HIS A 227 -11.01 12.63 8.70
CA HIS A 227 -10.51 11.54 9.52
C HIS A 227 -11.01 10.18 9.02
N ILE A 228 -10.13 9.39 8.41
CA ILE A 228 -10.41 8.01 8.01
C ILE A 228 -10.11 7.10 9.19
N THR A 229 -11.16 6.76 9.94
CA THR A 229 -11.06 6.08 11.24
C THR A 229 -10.80 4.57 11.15
N GLY A 230 -11.15 3.96 10.01
CA GLY A 230 -11.29 2.51 9.88
C GLY A 230 -12.67 2.04 10.37
N GLN A 231 -13.16 0.96 9.76
CA GLN A 231 -14.51 0.44 10.03
C GLN A 231 -14.75 0.10 11.50
N GLU A 232 -13.77 -0.56 12.13
CA GLU A 232 -13.89 -1.02 13.53
C GLU A 232 -13.92 0.13 14.56
N HIS A 233 -13.35 1.28 14.23
CA HIS A 233 -13.18 2.40 15.17
C HIS A 233 -14.11 3.58 14.87
N HIS A 234 -14.93 3.48 13.81
CA HIS A 234 -15.72 4.62 13.33
C HIS A 234 -16.74 5.12 14.35
N GLU A 235 -17.59 4.23 14.86
CA GLU A 235 -18.65 4.60 15.82
C GLU A 235 -18.07 5.16 17.13
N GLU A 236 -16.99 4.53 17.64
CA GLU A 236 -16.31 5.02 18.83
C GLU A 236 -15.72 6.42 18.59
N SER A 237 -15.10 6.64 17.43
CA SER A 237 -14.54 7.95 17.06
C SER A 237 -15.61 9.03 16.97
N LEU A 238 -16.77 8.72 16.39
CA LEU A 238 -17.91 9.65 16.33
C LEU A 238 -18.45 9.99 17.71
N ARG A 239 -18.59 9.00 18.58
CA ARG A 239 -19.05 9.20 19.95
C ARG A 239 -18.11 10.11 20.73
N LEU A 240 -16.81 9.82 20.70
CA LEU A 240 -15.77 10.61 21.41
C LEU A 240 -15.67 12.03 20.85
N ALA A 241 -15.74 12.22 19.52
CA ALA A 241 -15.78 13.56 18.93
C ALA A 241 -17.01 14.34 19.39
N GLY A 242 -18.17 13.66 19.55
CA GLY A 242 -19.41 14.24 20.06
C GLY A 242 -19.28 14.78 21.50
N GLU A 243 -18.47 14.13 22.36
CA GLU A 243 -18.19 14.60 23.73
C GLU A 243 -17.45 15.94 23.73
N PHE A 244 -16.67 16.23 22.71
CA PHE A 244 -16.02 17.53 22.49
C PHE A 244 -16.90 18.52 21.69
N GLY A 245 -18.16 18.19 21.40
CA GLY A 245 -19.09 19.05 20.66
C GLY A 245 -18.94 18.96 19.13
N PHE A 246 -18.12 18.05 18.61
CA PHE A 246 -17.95 17.85 17.16
C PHE A 246 -18.93 16.80 16.65
N LYS A 247 -19.95 17.23 15.87
CA LYS A 247 -20.81 16.32 15.11
C LYS A 247 -20.17 16.16 13.72
N SER A 248 -19.94 14.91 13.31
CA SER A 248 -19.40 14.62 11.98
C SER A 248 -20.30 15.24 10.88
N GLY A 249 -19.66 15.81 9.86
CA GLY A 249 -20.37 16.48 8.77
C GLY A 249 -20.80 17.92 9.05
N ARG A 250 -20.41 18.49 10.20
CA ARG A 250 -20.64 19.92 10.48
C ARG A 250 -19.32 20.61 10.85
N HIS A 251 -19.07 21.66 10.10
CA HIS A 251 -18.12 22.77 10.37
C HIS A 251 -16.61 22.52 10.26
N ARG A 252 -16.00 21.45 10.68
CA ARG A 252 -14.51 21.36 10.67
C ARG A 252 -13.98 19.95 10.90
N TYR A 253 -14.85 19.01 11.12
CA TYR A 253 -14.49 17.62 11.35
C TYR A 253 -15.44 16.68 10.62
N VAL A 254 -14.86 15.88 9.74
CA VAL A 254 -15.58 14.82 9.04
C VAL A 254 -14.85 13.52 9.33
N ALA A 255 -15.55 12.57 9.96
CA ALA A 255 -15.05 11.22 10.16
C ALA A 255 -15.75 10.27 9.18
N VAL A 256 -14.97 9.43 8.53
CA VAL A 256 -15.45 8.40 7.61
C VAL A 256 -14.79 7.06 7.93
N PRO A 257 -15.49 5.94 7.81
CA PRO A 257 -14.91 4.62 8.10
C PRO A 257 -13.90 4.19 7.05
N PHE A 258 -14.16 4.51 5.79
CA PHE A 258 -13.39 4.14 4.61
C PHE A 258 -13.68 5.12 3.47
N LEU A 259 -12.73 5.26 2.55
CA LEU A 259 -12.91 5.98 1.29
C LEU A 259 -12.64 5.02 0.12
N ASN A 260 -13.50 5.07 -0.90
CA ASN A 260 -13.24 4.38 -2.16
C ASN A 260 -12.11 5.07 -2.95
N ARG A 261 -11.78 4.55 -4.14
CA ARG A 261 -10.66 5.07 -4.98
C ARG A 261 -10.78 6.55 -5.29
N THR A 262 -11.91 6.95 -5.84
CA THR A 262 -12.16 8.34 -6.25
C THR A 262 -12.18 9.27 -5.04
N GLU A 263 -12.84 8.86 -3.97
CA GLU A 263 -12.88 9.61 -2.71
C GLU A 263 -11.48 9.78 -2.09
N MET A 264 -10.64 8.73 -2.15
CA MET A 264 -9.28 8.82 -1.64
C MET A 264 -8.41 9.79 -2.47
N ALA A 265 -8.55 9.77 -3.80
CA ALA A 265 -7.89 10.72 -4.68
C ALA A 265 -8.33 12.18 -4.38
N ASP A 266 -9.64 12.41 -4.18
CA ASP A 266 -10.18 13.70 -3.78
C ASP A 266 -9.68 14.12 -2.39
N ALA A 267 -9.57 13.17 -1.45
CA ALA A 267 -9.01 13.42 -0.12
C ALA A 267 -7.54 13.87 -0.20
N TYR A 268 -6.74 13.19 -1.04
CA TYR A 268 -5.39 13.68 -1.32
C TYR A 268 -5.41 15.07 -1.96
N ALA A 269 -6.30 15.33 -2.91
CA ALA A 269 -6.37 16.62 -3.60
C ALA A 269 -6.63 17.77 -2.62
N VAL A 270 -7.58 17.66 -1.68
CA VAL A 270 -7.90 18.72 -0.70
C VAL A 270 -6.91 18.82 0.45
N ALA A 271 -6.15 17.78 0.76
CA ALA A 271 -5.24 17.75 1.90
C ALA A 271 -4.05 18.70 1.72
N ASP A 272 -3.78 19.52 2.75
CA ASP A 272 -2.56 20.32 2.88
C ASP A 272 -1.50 19.59 3.70
N ILE A 273 -1.92 18.86 4.75
CA ILE A 273 -1.07 18.03 5.59
C ILE A 273 -1.75 16.67 5.76
N ILE A 274 -0.95 15.61 5.75
CA ILE A 274 -1.44 14.26 5.95
C ILE A 274 -0.74 13.64 7.16
N VAL A 275 -1.52 13.11 8.08
CA VAL A 275 -1.04 12.27 9.20
C VAL A 275 -1.38 10.82 8.87
N SER A 276 -0.39 9.97 8.71
CA SER A 276 -0.62 8.61 8.22
C SER A 276 0.32 7.57 8.82
N ARG A 277 -0.12 6.30 8.79
CA ARG A 277 0.82 5.18 8.87
C ARG A 277 1.79 5.23 7.68
N SER A 278 2.98 4.67 7.86
CA SER A 278 4.06 4.65 6.86
C SER A 278 4.10 3.32 6.06
N GLY A 279 2.93 2.86 5.61
CA GLY A 279 2.86 1.77 4.64
C GLY A 279 3.39 2.22 3.28
N ALA A 280 4.08 1.32 2.56
CA ALA A 280 4.74 1.67 1.31
C ALA A 280 3.81 2.30 0.26
N ASN A 281 2.58 1.81 0.11
CA ASN A 281 1.62 2.40 -0.84
C ASN A 281 1.24 3.82 -0.43
N SER A 282 0.90 4.04 0.85
CA SER A 282 0.54 5.38 1.33
C SER A 282 1.67 6.39 1.16
N ILE A 283 2.92 5.97 1.42
CA ILE A 283 4.10 6.80 1.17
C ILE A 283 4.19 7.16 -0.32
N THR A 284 4.05 6.17 -1.21
CA THR A 284 4.16 6.39 -2.66
C THR A 284 3.01 7.27 -3.18
N GLU A 285 1.79 7.08 -2.68
CA GLU A 285 0.63 7.90 -3.04
C GLU A 285 0.83 9.38 -2.60
N MET A 286 1.34 9.60 -1.39
CA MET A 286 1.69 10.93 -0.90
C MET A 286 2.84 11.56 -1.69
N ALA A 287 3.83 10.76 -2.08
CA ALA A 287 4.94 11.19 -2.92
C ALA A 287 4.46 11.59 -4.33
N ALA A 288 3.59 10.79 -4.94
CA ALA A 288 3.00 11.08 -6.24
C ALA A 288 2.17 12.37 -6.24
N THR A 289 1.41 12.60 -5.17
CA THR A 289 0.54 13.77 -5.00
C THR A 289 1.22 14.98 -4.34
N LYS A 290 2.54 14.91 -4.11
CA LYS A 290 3.35 15.98 -3.48
C LYS A 290 2.79 16.47 -2.15
N LYS A 291 2.39 15.54 -1.27
CA LYS A 291 1.76 15.92 0.00
C LYS A 291 2.76 16.02 1.14
N VAL A 292 2.52 16.97 2.04
CA VAL A 292 3.27 17.08 3.29
C VAL A 292 2.82 15.98 4.24
N ALA A 293 3.75 15.14 4.69
CA ALA A 293 3.44 13.97 5.51
C ALA A 293 4.02 14.05 6.92
N ILE A 294 3.20 13.69 7.90
CA ILE A 294 3.61 13.30 9.24
C ILE A 294 3.38 11.79 9.33
N PHE A 295 4.43 11.00 9.30
CA PHE A 295 4.33 9.57 9.43
C PHE A 295 4.30 9.14 10.89
N VAL A 296 3.35 8.27 11.21
CA VAL A 296 3.22 7.62 12.50
C VAL A 296 3.40 6.11 12.28
N PRO A 297 4.66 5.62 12.29
CA PRO A 297 4.91 4.20 12.05
C PRO A 297 4.30 3.33 13.13
N LEU A 298 3.80 2.15 12.75
CA LEU A 298 3.27 1.15 13.69
C LEU A 298 4.42 0.58 14.52
N ALA A 299 4.39 0.77 15.83
CA ALA A 299 5.48 0.43 16.77
C ALA A 299 5.91 -1.05 16.74
N ARG A 300 5.00 -1.98 16.36
CA ARG A 300 5.25 -3.43 16.26
C ARG A 300 4.96 -3.99 14.87
N SER A 301 5.30 -3.22 13.83
CA SER A 301 5.17 -3.72 12.46
C SER A 301 6.12 -4.91 12.20
N ALA A 302 5.74 -5.76 11.26
CA ALA A 302 6.56 -6.91 10.90
C ALA A 302 7.97 -6.46 10.44
N ASN A 303 9.05 -6.93 11.09
CA ASN A 303 10.44 -6.51 10.84
C ASN A 303 10.67 -4.98 10.94
N ASN A 304 9.80 -4.26 11.66
CA ASN A 304 9.83 -2.80 11.77
C ASN A 304 9.78 -2.09 10.40
N HIS A 305 9.14 -2.72 9.38
CA HIS A 305 9.14 -2.17 8.02
C HIS A 305 8.56 -0.76 7.96
N GLN A 306 7.45 -0.48 8.70
CA GLN A 306 6.88 0.87 8.69
C GLN A 306 7.85 1.91 9.29
N TYR A 307 8.54 1.55 10.37
CA TYR A 307 9.57 2.40 10.95
C TYR A 307 10.65 2.72 9.92
N MET A 308 11.21 1.69 9.27
CA MET A 308 12.25 1.87 8.27
C MET A 308 11.76 2.65 7.04
N ASN A 309 10.54 2.39 6.57
CA ASN A 309 9.94 3.16 5.48
C ASN A 309 9.85 4.66 5.82
N ALA A 310 9.34 4.99 7.02
CA ALA A 310 9.21 6.38 7.47
C ALA A 310 10.57 7.08 7.57
N TYR A 311 11.55 6.39 8.16
CA TYR A 311 12.87 7.00 8.39
C TYR A 311 13.70 7.15 7.11
N GLU A 312 13.55 6.27 6.11
CA GLU A 312 14.19 6.48 4.80
C GLU A 312 13.65 7.74 4.10
N ILE A 313 12.35 8.02 4.21
CA ILE A 313 11.77 9.27 3.68
C ILE A 313 12.19 10.48 4.52
N ALA A 314 12.21 10.37 5.86
CA ALA A 314 12.66 11.44 6.73
C ALA A 314 14.15 11.79 6.52
N LYS A 315 14.99 10.78 6.26
CA LYS A 315 16.42 10.94 6.00
C LYS A 315 16.71 11.80 4.77
N ILE A 316 15.88 11.72 3.75
CA ILE A 316 15.97 12.60 2.58
C ILE A 316 15.29 13.94 2.78
N GLY A 317 14.69 14.20 3.96
CA GLY A 317 13.95 15.41 4.28
C GLY A 317 12.54 15.45 3.67
N GLY A 318 11.95 14.29 3.33
CA GLY A 318 10.65 14.19 2.65
C GLY A 318 9.44 14.08 3.58
N ALA A 319 9.64 13.87 4.90
CA ALA A 319 8.54 13.77 5.85
C ALA A 319 8.99 14.06 7.28
N MET A 320 8.02 14.41 8.14
CA MET A 320 8.19 14.33 9.58
C MET A 320 7.81 12.94 10.08
N VAL A 321 8.49 12.45 11.12
CA VAL A 321 8.15 11.20 11.80
C VAL A 321 7.77 11.50 13.23
N LEU A 322 6.64 10.96 13.65
CA LEU A 322 6.15 11.02 15.02
C LEU A 322 5.92 9.59 15.53
N GLU A 323 6.74 9.15 16.44
CA GLU A 323 6.62 7.79 16.98
C GLU A 323 5.31 7.62 17.76
N GLU A 324 4.69 6.46 17.65
CA GLU A 324 3.41 6.14 18.28
C GLU A 324 3.46 6.35 19.82
N THR A 325 4.60 6.07 20.44
CA THR A 325 4.84 6.31 21.88
C THR A 325 4.81 7.78 22.25
N ASN A 326 5.04 8.67 21.30
CA ASN A 326 5.10 10.12 21.47
C ASN A 326 3.81 10.84 21.02
N LEU A 327 2.75 10.10 20.70
CA LEU A 327 1.44 10.67 20.31
C LEU A 327 0.64 11.28 21.48
N GLY A 328 1.26 11.49 22.63
CA GLY A 328 0.62 12.11 23.79
C GLY A 328 0.56 13.64 23.73
N GLY A 329 -0.41 14.24 24.46
CA GLY A 329 -0.48 15.68 24.65
C GLY A 329 -0.72 16.49 23.38
N SER A 330 -0.06 17.65 23.29
CA SER A 330 -0.20 18.62 22.19
C SER A 330 0.70 18.34 20.98
N ILE A 331 1.60 17.34 21.04
CA ILE A 331 2.66 17.13 20.03
C ILE A 331 2.11 17.05 18.61
N LEU A 332 0.99 16.34 18.39
CA LEU A 332 0.37 16.27 17.08
C LEU A 332 -0.09 17.66 16.59
N THR A 333 -0.78 18.40 17.44
CA THR A 333 -1.23 19.77 17.16
C THR A 333 -0.05 20.69 16.89
N ASP A 334 1.01 20.62 17.71
CA ASP A 334 2.21 21.44 17.57
C ASP A 334 2.89 21.19 16.21
N LYS A 335 3.02 19.92 15.80
CA LYS A 335 3.60 19.57 14.49
C LYS A 335 2.74 20.02 13.32
N VAL A 336 1.43 19.88 13.42
CA VAL A 336 0.50 20.39 12.39
C VAL A 336 0.59 21.93 12.34
N THR A 337 0.59 22.61 13.49
CA THR A 337 0.73 24.07 13.59
C THR A 337 2.04 24.54 12.97
N GLN A 338 3.15 23.90 13.32
CA GLN A 338 4.46 24.19 12.71
C GLN A 338 4.39 24.13 11.19
N LEU A 339 3.85 23.04 10.63
CA LEU A 339 3.73 22.85 9.19
C LEU A 339 2.76 23.85 8.54
N LEU A 340 1.69 24.26 9.21
CA LEU A 340 0.76 25.25 8.65
C LEU A 340 1.38 26.65 8.57
N HIS A 341 2.24 27.02 9.51
CA HIS A 341 2.88 28.33 9.54
C HIS A 341 4.19 28.41 8.75
N ASP A 342 4.92 27.30 8.64
CA ASP A 342 6.21 27.27 7.92
C ASP A 342 6.02 26.79 6.47
N LYS A 343 5.79 27.75 5.58
CA LYS A 343 5.59 27.47 4.14
C LYS A 343 6.87 26.94 3.49
N GLU A 344 8.04 27.42 3.91
CA GLU A 344 9.32 26.99 3.34
C GLU A 344 9.58 25.51 3.66
N LEU A 345 9.39 25.12 4.91
CA LEU A 345 9.49 23.72 5.33
C LEU A 345 8.51 22.83 4.59
N ARG A 346 7.24 23.28 4.40
CA ARG A 346 6.27 22.49 3.60
C ARG A 346 6.77 22.27 2.18
N THR A 347 7.24 23.33 1.52
CA THR A 347 7.75 23.22 0.14
C THR A 347 8.92 22.25 0.07
N GLN A 348 9.87 22.34 0.99
CA GLN A 348 11.01 21.41 1.06
C GLN A 348 10.56 19.96 1.23
N LEU A 349 9.64 19.69 2.18
CA LEU A 349 9.11 18.34 2.40
C LEU A 349 8.40 17.80 1.15
N GLN A 350 7.59 18.63 0.47
CA GLN A 350 6.87 18.25 -0.76
C GLN A 350 7.81 17.90 -1.91
N GLU A 351 8.85 18.66 -2.14
CA GLU A 351 9.84 18.39 -3.18
C GLU A 351 10.62 17.12 -2.88
N LYS A 352 11.04 16.94 -1.63
CA LYS A 352 11.83 15.78 -1.20
C LYS A 352 11.04 14.48 -1.22
N ILE A 353 9.79 14.48 -0.74
CA ILE A 353 8.96 13.27 -0.82
C ILE A 353 8.64 12.93 -2.29
N HIS A 354 8.39 13.95 -3.13
CA HIS A 354 8.11 13.73 -4.55
C HIS A 354 9.30 13.10 -5.29
N ALA A 355 10.53 13.42 -4.91
CA ALA A 355 11.73 12.81 -5.48
C ALA A 355 11.82 11.28 -5.24
N PHE A 356 11.08 10.74 -4.28
CA PHE A 356 10.95 9.30 -4.05
C PHE A 356 9.96 8.63 -5.01
N TYR A 357 9.10 9.39 -5.68
CA TYR A 357 8.10 8.85 -6.60
C TYR A 357 8.70 8.50 -7.95
N HIS A 358 8.41 7.29 -8.42
CA HIS A 358 8.76 6.80 -9.74
C HIS A 358 7.47 6.64 -10.56
N PRO A 359 7.12 7.60 -11.43
CA PRO A 359 5.87 7.58 -12.19
C PRO A 359 5.77 6.39 -13.15
N ASP A 360 6.91 5.90 -13.62
CA ASP A 360 7.06 4.79 -14.56
C ASP A 360 7.26 3.41 -13.88
N ALA A 361 6.99 3.31 -12.55
CA ALA A 361 7.23 2.08 -11.80
C ALA A 361 6.45 0.87 -12.37
N ALA A 362 5.18 1.05 -12.70
CA ALA A 362 4.35 -0.01 -13.28
C ALA A 362 4.86 -0.43 -14.66
N GLU A 363 5.22 0.53 -15.50
CA GLU A 363 5.75 0.30 -16.85
C GLU A 363 7.10 -0.43 -16.81
N LYS A 364 8.03 -0.02 -15.94
CA LYS A 364 9.32 -0.68 -15.75
C LYS A 364 9.17 -2.15 -15.34
N ILE A 365 8.19 -2.43 -14.46
CA ILE A 365 7.90 -3.80 -14.06
C ILE A 365 7.28 -4.58 -15.22
N ALA A 366 6.34 -3.99 -15.97
CA ALA A 366 5.74 -4.58 -17.15
C ALA A 366 6.81 -4.93 -18.20
N ASP A 367 7.71 -4.01 -18.54
CA ASP A 367 8.82 -4.24 -19.44
C ASP A 367 9.76 -5.35 -18.96
N GLY A 368 10.03 -5.38 -17.64
CA GLY A 368 10.82 -6.44 -17.02
C GLY A 368 10.18 -7.83 -17.16
N ILE A 369 8.84 -7.92 -17.06
CA ILE A 369 8.10 -9.17 -17.25
C ILE A 369 8.19 -9.61 -18.70
N ILE A 370 7.94 -8.74 -19.67
CA ILE A 370 8.00 -9.07 -21.09
C ILE A 370 9.42 -9.45 -21.51
N LYS A 371 10.42 -8.67 -21.11
CA LYS A 371 11.82 -9.03 -21.35
C LYS A 371 12.16 -10.42 -20.80
N MET A 372 11.65 -10.77 -19.64
CA MET A 372 11.87 -12.08 -19.02
C MET A 372 11.23 -13.22 -19.83
N ILE A 373 10.07 -12.98 -20.48
CA ILE A 373 9.41 -13.91 -21.38
C ILE A 373 10.24 -14.07 -22.65
N ASP A 374 10.67 -12.99 -23.27
CA ASP A 374 11.39 -12.98 -24.54
C ASP A 374 12.84 -13.55 -24.43
N GLU A 375 13.41 -13.60 -23.21
CA GLU A 375 14.72 -14.20 -22.90
C GLU A 375 14.65 -15.73 -22.64
N LYS A 376 13.46 -16.37 -22.76
CA LYS A 376 13.31 -17.81 -22.72
C LYS A 376 13.87 -18.41 -24.00
#